data_1936098e2833114bd3c2a7df696569ae
#
_entry.id   1936098e2833114bd3c2a7df696569ae
#
_cell.length_a   1.000
_cell.length_b   1.000
_cell.length_c   1.000
_cell.angle_alpha   90.00
_cell.angle_beta   90.00
_cell.angle_gamma   90.00
#
_symmetry.space_group_name_H-M   'P 1'
#
loop_
_entity.id
_entity.type
_entity.pdbx_description
1 polymer ?
#
loop_
_entity_poly.entity_id
_entity_poly.type
_entity_poly.pdbx_seq_one_letter_code
_entity_poly.pdbx_strand_id
1 'polypeptide(L)'
;LINKNSKVKISTREDYIIHADEEPCVEEVLARAINTKEFRIILASLALFNKIKKWSRLKEFADKYKIGRQVGALYDVAKKTIRVRRMDERTRKSLLKSKGEKFIIKNFKSKSFTDIEKKWKVFIPFNKQDLEIYEEWST
;
A
#
# COMPACT_ATOMS: atom_id res chain seq x y z
N LEU A 1 10.14 1.17 15.43
CA LEU A 1 9.51 0.85 15.02
C LEU A 1 8.57 1.36 14.29
N ILE A 2 8.54 1.00 13.32
CA ILE A 2 7.39 1.39 12.79
C ILE A 2 6.35 1.33 13.80
N ASN A 3 6.40 0.37 14.54
CA ASN A 3 5.39 0.18 15.45
C ASN A 3 5.39 1.14 16.54
N LYS A 4 6.43 1.84 16.81
CA LYS A 4 6.36 2.87 17.77
C LYS A 4 5.60 4.03 17.18
N ASN A 5 5.80 4.28 15.92
CA ASN A 5 5.22 5.41 15.25
C ASN A 5 3.97 5.07 14.51
N SER A 6 3.85 3.86 14.14
CA SER A 6 2.69 3.38 13.43
C SER A 6 2.04 2.36 14.33
N LYS A 7 0.82 2.40 14.51
CA LYS A 7 0.13 1.42 15.31
C LYS A 7 -0.22 0.17 14.54
N VAL A 8 0.19 0.10 13.33
CA VAL A 8 -0.09 -1.05 12.50
C VAL A 8 0.74 -2.22 12.95
N LYS A 9 0.10 -3.29 13.32
CA LYS A 9 0.77 -4.52 13.67
C LYS A 9 0.55 -5.51 12.57
N ILE A 10 1.46 -5.52 11.66
CA ILE A 10 1.40 -6.43 10.54
C ILE A 10 2.22 -7.62 10.93
N SER A 11 1.75 -8.35 11.86
CA SER A 11 2.60 -9.38 12.38
C SER A 11 1.98 -10.69 12.25
N THR A 12 2.55 -11.63 12.87
CA THR A 12 2.09 -12.99 13.02
C THR A 12 2.40 -13.89 11.86
N ARG A 13 2.89 -13.35 10.79
CA ARG A 13 3.33 -14.16 9.67
C ARG A 13 4.82 -14.28 9.67
N GLU A 14 5.34 -15.41 9.24
CA GLU A 14 6.76 -15.61 9.20
C GLU A 14 7.49 -14.65 8.29
N ASP A 15 6.85 -14.26 7.21
CA ASP A 15 7.46 -13.33 6.29
C ASP A 15 7.62 -11.95 6.88
N TYR A 16 7.09 -11.72 8.08
CA TYR A 16 7.28 -10.47 8.77
C TYR A 16 8.27 -10.58 9.92
N ILE A 17 8.97 -11.66 10.02
CA ILE A 17 10.00 -11.79 11.05
C ILE A 17 11.07 -10.77 10.74
N ILE A 18 11.34 -9.93 11.70
CA ILE A 18 12.29 -8.84 11.54
C ILE A 18 13.51 -9.16 12.34
N HIS A 19 14.67 -8.96 11.74
CA HIS A 19 15.92 -9.20 12.43
C HIS A 19 16.08 -8.19 13.55
N ALA A 20 16.55 -8.67 14.68
CA ALA A 20 16.62 -7.86 15.88
C ALA A 20 17.52 -6.64 15.73
N ASP A 21 18.52 -6.74 14.89
CA ASP A 21 19.51 -5.68 14.73
C ASP A 21 19.19 -4.71 13.62
N GLU A 22 18.09 -4.89 12.92
CA GLU A 22 17.72 -3.99 11.84
C GLU A 22 16.24 -3.67 11.88
N GLU A 23 15.93 -2.40 11.82
CA GLU A 23 14.55 -1.99 11.66
C GLU A 23 14.27 -1.84 10.17
N PRO A 24 13.19 -2.42 9.67
CA PRO A 24 12.85 -2.25 8.28
C PRO A 24 12.38 -0.82 8.05
N CYS A 25 12.62 -0.29 6.87
CA CYS A 25 12.08 1.01 6.52
C CYS A 25 10.59 0.89 6.25
N VAL A 26 9.88 2.02 6.33
CA VAL A 26 8.45 2.05 6.10
C VAL A 26 8.12 1.53 4.70
N GLU A 27 8.94 1.90 3.74
CA GLU A 27 8.73 1.48 2.35
C GLU A 27 8.72 -0.03 2.22
N GLU A 28 9.62 -0.69 2.91
CA GLU A 28 9.68 -2.15 2.85
C GLU A 28 8.48 -2.78 3.53
N VAL A 29 8.10 -2.28 4.69
CA VAL A 29 6.96 -2.82 5.43
C VAL A 29 5.68 -2.67 4.61
N LEU A 30 5.49 -1.52 3.99
CA LEU A 30 4.31 -1.30 3.17
C LEU A 30 4.26 -2.27 2.00
N ALA A 31 5.38 -2.42 1.29
CA ALA A 31 5.42 -3.33 0.15
C ALA A 31 5.14 -4.77 0.56
N ARG A 32 5.72 -5.20 1.68
CA ARG A 32 5.47 -6.55 2.18
C ARG A 32 4.02 -6.75 2.57
N ALA A 33 3.42 -5.74 3.20
CA ALA A 33 2.03 -5.81 3.60
C ALA A 33 1.12 -5.99 2.40
N ILE A 34 1.35 -5.23 1.33
CA ILE A 34 0.56 -5.35 0.12
C ILE A 34 0.76 -6.73 -0.50
N ASN A 35 1.98 -7.23 -0.46
CA ASN A 35 2.31 -8.52 -1.06
C ASN A 35 1.71 -9.71 -0.30
N THR A 36 1.21 -9.53 0.91
CA THR A 36 0.54 -10.61 1.64
C THR A 36 -0.77 -11.01 0.99
N LYS A 37 -1.40 -10.07 0.28
CA LYS A 37 -2.70 -10.27 -0.35
C LYS A 37 -3.80 -10.56 0.66
N GLU A 38 -3.61 -10.10 1.90
CA GLU A 38 -4.61 -10.24 2.95
C GLU A 38 -5.32 -8.92 3.20
N PHE A 39 -6.64 -8.97 3.12
CA PHE A 39 -7.49 -7.78 3.17
C PHE A 39 -7.19 -6.87 4.36
N ARG A 40 -7.19 -7.41 5.56
CA ARG A 40 -6.99 -6.59 6.75
C ARG A 40 -5.60 -6.02 6.86
N ILE A 41 -4.61 -6.79 6.45
CA ILE A 41 -3.22 -6.33 6.50
C ILE A 41 -3.02 -5.19 5.51
N ILE A 42 -3.52 -5.34 4.30
CA ILE A 42 -3.39 -4.28 3.29
C ILE A 42 -4.16 -3.04 3.72
N LEU A 43 -5.37 -3.21 4.22
CA LEU A 43 -6.18 -2.08 4.66
C LEU A 43 -5.47 -1.31 5.77
N ALA A 44 -4.93 -2.03 6.75
CA ALA A 44 -4.20 -1.39 7.84
C ALA A 44 -2.95 -0.68 7.34
N SER A 45 -2.30 -1.24 6.32
CA SER A 45 -1.05 -0.68 5.81
C SER A 45 -1.24 0.62 5.05
N LEU A 46 -2.47 0.95 4.64
CA LEU A 46 -2.70 2.19 3.88
C LEU A 46 -2.27 3.42 4.65
N ALA A 47 -2.35 3.38 5.97
CA ALA A 47 -1.90 4.50 6.81
C ALA A 47 -0.40 4.74 6.66
N LEU A 48 0.35 3.73 6.27
CA LEU A 48 1.80 3.86 6.12
C LEU A 48 2.19 4.75 4.95
N PHE A 49 1.30 4.95 3.98
CA PHE A 49 1.59 5.88 2.89
C PHE A 49 1.90 7.28 3.40
N ASN A 50 1.33 7.64 4.54
CA ASN A 50 1.59 8.93 5.16
C ASN A 50 3.00 9.02 5.76
N LYS A 51 3.68 7.89 5.90
CA LYS A 51 4.99 7.82 6.53
C LYS A 51 6.13 7.60 5.53
N ILE A 52 5.82 7.51 4.26
CA ILE A 52 6.84 7.24 3.24
C ILE A 52 7.83 8.40 3.18
N LYS A 53 9.10 8.08 3.25
CA LYS A 53 10.17 9.08 3.18
C LYS A 53 10.75 9.21 1.78
N LYS A 54 10.92 8.11 1.09
CA LYS A 54 11.46 8.10 -0.27
C LYS A 54 10.61 7.25 -1.17
N TRP A 55 9.93 7.87 -2.10
CA TRP A 55 9.08 7.15 -3.04
C TRP A 55 9.89 6.20 -3.92
N SER A 56 11.12 6.58 -4.26
CA SER A 56 11.98 5.71 -5.06
C SER A 56 12.29 4.40 -4.35
N ARG A 57 12.42 4.44 -3.03
CA ARG A 57 12.66 3.23 -2.26
C ARG A 57 11.43 2.34 -2.26
N LEU A 58 10.24 2.93 -2.14
CA LEU A 58 9.01 2.17 -2.23
C LEU A 58 8.92 1.48 -3.59
N LYS A 59 9.29 2.18 -4.66
CA LYS A 59 9.28 1.61 -5.99
C LYS A 59 10.23 0.42 -6.11
N GLU A 60 11.41 0.51 -5.49
CA GLU A 60 12.34 -0.61 -5.51
C GLU A 60 11.73 -1.87 -4.90
N PHE A 61 11.07 -1.74 -3.76
CA PHE A 61 10.42 -2.88 -3.15
C PHE A 61 9.22 -3.35 -3.94
N ALA A 62 8.48 -2.42 -4.53
CA ALA A 62 7.35 -2.79 -5.37
C ALA A 62 7.82 -3.60 -6.58
N ASP A 63 8.94 -3.24 -7.18
CA ASP A 63 9.51 -3.98 -8.29
C ASP A 63 9.98 -5.36 -7.84
N LYS A 64 10.56 -5.42 -6.66
CA LYS A 64 11.05 -6.69 -6.12
C LYS A 64 9.93 -7.70 -5.98
N TYR A 65 8.76 -7.26 -5.54
CA TYR A 65 7.61 -8.14 -5.36
C TYR A 65 6.66 -8.13 -6.55
N LYS A 66 6.98 -7.37 -7.60
CA LYS A 66 6.17 -7.28 -8.81
C LYS A 66 4.75 -6.76 -8.54
N ILE A 67 4.66 -5.76 -7.68
CA ILE A 67 3.38 -5.18 -7.29
C ILE A 67 3.31 -3.67 -7.58
N GLY A 68 4.08 -3.19 -8.55
CA GLY A 68 4.16 -1.76 -8.82
C GLY A 68 2.82 -1.09 -9.05
N ARG A 69 1.99 -1.65 -9.92
CA ARG A 69 0.69 -1.05 -10.20
C ARG A 69 -0.26 -1.14 -9.00
N GLN A 70 -0.15 -2.20 -8.23
CA GLN A 70 -0.95 -2.35 -7.02
C GLN A 70 -0.58 -1.29 -6.00
N VAL A 71 0.71 -1.03 -5.82
CA VAL A 71 1.17 0.02 -4.92
C VAL A 71 0.66 1.38 -5.37
N GLY A 72 0.75 1.68 -6.67
CA GLY A 72 0.27 2.94 -7.19
C GLY A 72 -1.22 3.13 -7.01
N ALA A 73 -2.00 2.08 -7.29
CA ALA A 73 -3.45 2.13 -7.12
C ALA A 73 -3.81 2.36 -5.64
N LEU A 74 -3.14 1.67 -4.74
CA LEU A 74 -3.40 1.84 -3.31
C LEU A 74 -2.97 3.20 -2.81
N TYR A 75 -1.93 3.79 -3.40
CA TYR A 75 -1.55 5.16 -3.09
C TYR A 75 -2.71 6.12 -3.43
N ASP A 76 -3.32 5.96 -4.59
CA ASP A 76 -4.44 6.82 -4.97
C ASP A 76 -5.65 6.60 -4.06
N VAL A 77 -5.88 5.36 -3.63
CA VAL A 77 -6.94 5.07 -2.66
C VAL A 77 -6.67 5.76 -1.34
N ALA A 78 -5.43 5.65 -0.85
CA ALA A 78 -5.05 6.26 0.42
C ALA A 78 -5.21 7.77 0.39
N LYS A 79 -4.88 8.41 -0.73
CA LYS A 79 -5.01 9.85 -0.87
C LYS A 79 -6.44 10.34 -0.74
N LYS A 80 -7.40 9.51 -1.04
CA LYS A 80 -8.81 9.91 -0.93
C LYS A 80 -9.28 9.92 0.51
N THR A 81 -8.56 9.26 1.39
CA THR A 81 -8.99 9.06 2.76
C THR A 81 -8.11 9.77 3.77
N ILE A 82 -6.81 9.74 3.59
CA ILE A 82 -5.88 10.35 4.53
C ILE A 82 -4.98 11.33 3.79
N ARG A 83 -4.31 12.17 4.56
CA ARG A 83 -3.37 13.13 3.98
C ARG A 83 -2.07 12.39 3.70
N VAL A 84 -1.72 12.30 2.42
CA VAL A 84 -0.52 11.61 1.98
C VAL A 84 0.33 12.58 1.18
N ARG A 85 1.64 12.56 1.42
CA ARG A 85 2.56 13.39 0.64
C ARG A 85 2.50 12.96 -0.83
N ARG A 86 2.58 13.95 -1.70
CA ARG A 86 2.49 13.68 -3.13
C ARG A 86 3.68 12.86 -3.62
N MET A 87 3.37 11.83 -4.39
CA MET A 87 4.40 11.03 -5.06
C MET A 87 4.91 11.82 -6.27
N ASP A 88 6.22 11.78 -6.49
CA ASP A 88 6.80 12.45 -7.65
C ASP A 88 6.38 11.76 -8.95
N GLU A 89 6.30 12.54 -10.01
CA GLU A 89 5.84 12.04 -11.30
C GLU A 89 6.71 10.92 -11.86
N ARG A 90 8.01 11.00 -11.64
CA ARG A 90 8.90 9.97 -12.12
C ARG A 90 8.56 8.60 -11.54
N THR A 91 8.35 8.55 -10.24
CA THR A 91 7.97 7.32 -9.57
C THR A 91 6.60 6.85 -10.03
N ARG A 92 5.65 7.76 -10.13
CA ARG A 92 4.30 7.44 -10.56
C ARG A 92 4.29 6.82 -11.95
N LYS A 93 4.99 7.44 -12.90
CA LYS A 93 5.07 6.91 -14.26
C LYS A 93 5.74 5.55 -14.29
N SER A 94 6.77 5.38 -13.47
CA SER A 94 7.47 4.11 -13.41
C SER A 94 6.58 3.00 -12.89
N LEU A 95 5.77 3.29 -11.86
CA LEU A 95 4.84 2.31 -11.33
C LEU A 95 3.75 1.96 -12.35
N LEU A 96 3.29 2.95 -13.13
CA LEU A 96 2.27 2.71 -14.16
C LEU A 96 2.76 1.76 -15.23
N LYS A 97 4.06 1.77 -15.51
CA LYS A 97 4.65 0.88 -16.51
C LYS A 97 4.96 -0.51 -15.97
N SER A 98 4.84 -0.69 -14.68
CA SER A 98 5.15 -1.99 -14.08
C SER A 98 4.17 -3.05 -14.55
N LYS A 99 4.63 -4.28 -14.57
CA LYS A 99 3.79 -5.42 -14.86
C LYS A 99 3.31 -5.99 -13.54
N GLY A 100 2.18 -6.63 -13.55
CA GLY A 100 1.68 -7.23 -12.33
C GLY A 100 0.28 -7.80 -12.53
N GLU A 101 -0.24 -8.39 -11.49
CA GLU A 101 -1.56 -8.97 -11.53
C GLU A 101 -2.65 -7.91 -11.48
N LYS A 102 -3.81 -8.25 -12.04
CA LYS A 102 -4.96 -7.35 -12.06
C LYS A 102 -5.59 -7.18 -10.69
N PHE A 103 -5.45 -8.18 -9.84
CA PHE A 103 -6.08 -8.18 -8.53
C PHE A 103 -5.06 -7.94 -7.44
N ILE A 104 -5.38 -7.05 -6.51
CA ILE A 104 -4.60 -6.90 -5.30
C ILE A 104 -4.87 -8.13 -4.42
N ILE A 105 -6.14 -8.51 -4.33
CA ILE A 105 -6.54 -9.77 -3.70
C ILE A 105 -7.31 -10.55 -4.76
N LYS A 106 -6.87 -11.73 -5.08
CA LYS A 106 -7.41 -12.51 -6.18
C LYS A 106 -8.93 -12.68 -6.09
N ASN A 107 -9.60 -12.34 -7.20
CA ASN A 107 -11.05 -12.46 -7.33
C ASN A 107 -11.84 -11.57 -6.36
N PHE A 108 -11.19 -10.58 -5.80
CA PHE A 108 -11.83 -9.68 -4.85
C PHE A 108 -11.81 -8.27 -5.42
N LYS A 109 -12.98 -7.71 -5.66
CA LYS A 109 -13.08 -6.35 -6.19
C LYS A 109 -14.31 -5.64 -5.64
N SER A 110 -14.24 -4.31 -5.62
CA SER A 110 -15.36 -3.49 -5.20
C SER A 110 -15.72 -2.55 -6.35
N LYS A 111 -16.72 -1.70 -6.15
CA LYS A 111 -17.14 -0.75 -7.17
C LYS A 111 -16.87 0.70 -6.77
N SER A 112 -16.19 0.90 -5.65
CA SER A 112 -16.02 2.26 -5.11
C SER A 112 -14.94 3.08 -5.79
N PHE A 113 -13.98 2.45 -6.43
CA PHE A 113 -12.82 3.14 -6.97
C PHE A 113 -12.58 2.84 -8.44
N THR A 114 -13.63 2.88 -9.22
CA THR A 114 -13.55 2.52 -10.63
C THR A 114 -12.61 3.40 -11.45
N ASP A 115 -12.51 4.68 -11.12
CA ASP A 115 -11.60 5.58 -11.81
C ASP A 115 -10.14 5.20 -11.56
N ILE A 116 -9.82 4.83 -10.33
CA ILE A 116 -8.47 4.39 -9.98
C ILE A 116 -8.17 3.06 -10.67
N GLU A 117 -9.15 2.16 -10.68
CA GLU A 117 -8.99 0.86 -11.31
C GLU A 117 -8.69 1.00 -12.80
N LYS A 118 -9.37 1.92 -13.47
CA LYS A 118 -9.10 2.15 -14.88
C LYS A 118 -7.71 2.67 -15.14
N LYS A 119 -7.27 3.58 -14.28
CA LYS A 119 -5.96 4.21 -14.44
C LYS A 119 -4.82 3.22 -14.24
N TRP A 120 -4.90 2.41 -13.20
CA TRP A 120 -3.83 1.49 -12.85
C TRP A 120 -4.01 0.09 -13.40
N LYS A 121 -5.19 -0.21 -13.93
CA LYS A 121 -5.53 -1.53 -14.45
C LYS A 121 -5.42 -2.60 -13.36
N VAL A 122 -5.90 -2.26 -12.19
CA VAL A 122 -5.86 -3.13 -11.02
C VAL A 122 -7.20 -3.00 -10.31
N PHE A 123 -7.77 -4.11 -9.86
CA PHE A 123 -9.01 -4.09 -9.10
C PHE A 123 -8.75 -3.83 -7.63
N ILE A 124 -9.49 -2.87 -7.07
CA ILE A 124 -9.35 -2.47 -5.68
C ILE A 124 -10.33 -3.29 -4.84
N PRO A 125 -9.87 -4.00 -3.81
CA PRO A 125 -10.76 -4.83 -2.99
C PRO A 125 -11.53 -4.06 -1.91
N PHE A 126 -11.22 -2.79 -1.71
CA PHE A 126 -11.83 -2.01 -0.64
C PHE A 126 -12.98 -1.17 -1.18
N ASN A 127 -13.98 -0.89 -0.33
CA ASN A 127 -14.99 0.10 -0.65
C ASN A 127 -14.82 1.30 0.28
N LYS A 128 -15.62 2.35 0.07
CA LYS A 128 -15.45 3.56 0.86
C LYS A 128 -15.70 3.35 2.34
N GLN A 129 -16.61 2.47 2.69
CA GLN A 129 -16.92 2.21 4.09
C GLN A 129 -15.72 1.59 4.81
N ASP A 130 -14.96 0.77 4.13
CA ASP A 130 -13.77 0.16 4.74
C ASP A 130 -12.76 1.21 5.16
N LEU A 131 -12.75 2.35 4.48
CA LEU A 131 -11.77 3.40 4.73
C LEU A 131 -12.23 4.45 5.73
N GLU A 132 -13.50 4.49 6.07
CA GLU A 132 -14.02 5.52 6.98
C GLU A 132 -13.36 5.49 8.33
N ILE A 133 -13.00 4.33 8.81
CA ILE A 133 -12.28 4.19 10.08
C ILE A 133 -10.98 4.97 10.07
N TYR A 134 -10.28 4.95 8.92
CA TYR A 134 -9.01 5.64 8.82
C TYR A 134 -9.15 7.15 8.76
N GLU A 135 -10.26 7.65 8.26
CA GLU A 135 -10.50 9.08 8.28
C GLU A 135 -10.58 9.57 9.72
N GLU A 136 -11.28 8.82 10.57
CA GLU A 136 -11.39 9.18 11.97
C GLU A 136 -10.04 9.13 12.66
N TRP A 137 -9.23 8.15 12.33
CA TRP A 137 -7.94 7.98 12.97
C TRP A 137 -6.91 9.00 12.50
N SER A 138 -7.04 9.50 11.29
CA SER A 138 -6.07 10.44 10.74
C SER A 138 -6.35 11.88 11.13
N THR A 139 -7.50 12.15 11.68
CA THR A 139 -7.79 13.48 12.18
C THR A 139 -7.47 13.58 13.66
#